data_4810481364613ae66c7d3431da24ee50
#
_entry.id   4810481364613ae66c7d3431da24ee50
#
_cell.length_a   1.000
_cell.length_b   1.000
_cell.length_c   1.000
_cell.angle_alpha   90.00
_cell.angle_beta   90.00
_cell.angle_gamma   90.00
#
_symmetry.space_group_name_H-M   'P 1'
#
loop_
_entity.id
_entity.type
_entity.pdbx_description
1 polymer ?
#
loop_
_entity_poly.entity_id
_entity_poly.type
_entity_poly.pdbx_seq_one_letter_code
_entity_poly.pdbx_strand_id
1 'polypeptide(L)'
;MDKIYDKCCGIDVHKKLIVACFRKGNKQEVREFGATTRELLELADWLKEGGCEMAAMESTASYWKPLYNILEYSDLKAMVVNAHHMKAVPGRKTDVKDAEWIADLLQHGLLKASFIPDKDQRELRELIRYRKSLVGERTRELNRLQKMLEGANIKLSGTVQDINGKSARNILEYLITGKAIDSKAYDEMYEKKVIAHNLKATKEQIIDDLNGVMTPLQRKMMKELLSHLDELNVHIKNLDDEIDNFMKPEEKQASAAIQDITGIGN
;
A
#
# COMPACT_ATOMS: atom_id res chain seq x y z
N MET A 1 43.26 -3.25 -1.22
CA MET A 1 42.03 -3.63 -1.96
C MET A 1 41.99 -2.77 -3.23
N ASP A 2 41.68 -3.38 -4.36
CA ASP A 2 41.55 -2.62 -5.61
C ASP A 2 40.28 -1.76 -5.55
N LYS A 3 40.32 -0.56 -6.11
CA LYS A 3 39.20 0.35 -6.19
C LYS A 3 38.36 0.00 -7.43
N ILE A 4 37.08 -0.16 -7.26
CA ILE A 4 36.13 -0.39 -8.36
C ILE A 4 35.63 0.93 -8.93
N TYR A 5 35.41 1.93 -8.07
CA TYR A 5 35.01 3.28 -8.47
C TYR A 5 36.07 4.31 -8.06
N ASP A 6 36.54 5.12 -9.01
CA ASP A 6 37.48 6.21 -8.69
C ASP A 6 36.74 7.46 -8.16
N LYS A 7 35.54 7.70 -8.67
CA LYS A 7 34.65 8.82 -8.29
C LYS A 7 33.28 8.32 -7.81
N CYS A 8 33.10 8.21 -6.50
CA CYS A 8 31.88 7.66 -5.94
C CYS A 8 31.41 8.45 -4.70
N CYS A 9 30.13 8.35 -4.38
CA CYS A 9 29.53 9.04 -3.26
C CYS A 9 28.77 8.09 -2.34
N GLY A 10 29.09 8.12 -1.05
CA GLY A 10 28.28 7.52 0.01
C GLY A 10 27.37 8.57 0.61
N ILE A 11 26.11 8.23 0.79
CA ILE A 11 25.09 9.16 1.25
C ILE A 11 24.34 8.57 2.42
N ASP A 12 24.36 9.29 3.54
CA ASP A 12 23.54 9.00 4.71
C ASP A 12 22.28 9.87 4.68
N VAL A 13 21.10 9.22 4.68
CA VAL A 13 19.82 9.87 4.43
C VAL A 13 18.96 9.87 5.68
N HIS A 14 18.72 11.08 6.23
CA HIS A 14 17.78 11.31 7.31
C HIS A 14 16.57 12.13 6.86
N LYS A 15 15.56 12.24 7.72
CA LYS A 15 14.30 12.96 7.43
C LYS A 15 14.51 14.43 7.02
N LYS A 16 15.51 15.11 7.60
CA LYS A 16 15.72 16.56 7.41
C LYS A 16 17.13 16.90 6.92
N LEU A 17 18.04 15.97 7.00
CA LEU A 17 19.45 16.16 6.71
C LEU A 17 19.96 15.00 5.86
N ILE A 18 20.76 15.33 4.89
CA ILE A 18 21.47 14.38 4.03
C ILE A 18 22.94 14.71 4.10
N VAL A 19 23.75 13.75 4.50
CA VAL A 19 25.20 13.86 4.53
C VAL A 19 25.76 13.08 3.37
N ALA A 20 26.53 13.70 2.49
CA ALA A 20 27.12 13.09 1.32
C ALA A 20 28.66 13.18 1.38
N CYS A 21 29.31 12.03 1.28
CA CYS A 21 30.77 11.91 1.17
C CYS A 21 31.17 11.53 -0.25
N PHE A 22 31.69 12.48 -0.98
CA PHE A 22 32.17 12.26 -2.34
C PHE A 22 33.65 11.96 -2.36
N ARG A 23 34.05 10.83 -2.91
CA ARG A 23 35.44 10.39 -3.06
C ARG A 23 35.90 10.56 -4.50
N LYS A 24 37.13 11.07 -4.65
CA LYS A 24 37.88 11.16 -5.93
C LYS A 24 39.26 10.59 -5.69
N GLY A 25 39.47 9.34 -6.08
CA GLY A 25 40.68 8.61 -5.77
C GLY A 25 40.92 8.50 -4.27
N ASN A 26 41.96 9.17 -3.76
CA ASN A 26 42.32 9.21 -2.34
C ASN A 26 41.79 10.47 -1.62
N LYS A 27 41.15 11.39 -2.33
CA LYS A 27 40.59 12.61 -1.74
C LYS A 27 39.12 12.39 -1.45
N GLN A 28 38.62 13.00 -0.39
CA GLN A 28 37.20 13.00 -0.07
C GLN A 28 36.73 14.40 0.29
N GLU A 29 35.50 14.68 0.00
CA GLU A 29 34.79 15.89 0.35
C GLU A 29 33.44 15.52 0.96
N VAL A 30 33.11 16.07 2.12
CA VAL A 30 31.82 15.83 2.79
C VAL A 30 31.02 17.11 2.74
N ARG A 31 29.76 17.01 2.31
CA ARG A 31 28.78 18.10 2.34
C ARG A 31 27.51 17.67 3.01
N GLU A 32 26.83 18.65 3.60
CA GLU A 32 25.51 18.48 4.20
C GLU A 32 24.49 19.24 3.35
N PHE A 33 23.33 18.61 3.16
CA PHE A 33 22.21 19.16 2.41
C PHE A 33 20.92 18.95 3.21
N GLY A 34 19.96 19.86 3.08
CA GLY A 34 18.61 19.60 3.56
C GLY A 34 17.87 18.62 2.65
N ALA A 35 16.69 18.19 3.10
CA ALA A 35 15.84 17.25 2.36
C ALA A 35 14.78 17.96 1.47
N THR A 36 14.99 19.24 1.13
CA THR A 36 14.11 19.95 0.18
C THR A 36 14.49 19.62 -1.25
N THR A 37 13.53 19.67 -2.17
CA THR A 37 13.79 19.37 -3.60
C THR A 37 14.93 20.22 -4.15
N ARG A 38 15.01 21.52 -3.79
CA ARG A 38 16.09 22.41 -4.20
C ARG A 38 17.47 21.88 -3.77
N GLU A 39 17.60 21.53 -2.49
CA GLU A 39 18.87 21.05 -1.94
C GLU A 39 19.25 19.66 -2.46
N LEU A 40 18.27 18.81 -2.76
CA LEU A 40 18.52 17.53 -3.42
C LEU A 40 18.99 17.70 -4.87
N LEU A 41 18.50 18.72 -5.57
CA LEU A 41 19.00 19.08 -6.91
C LEU A 41 20.41 19.67 -6.83
N GLU A 42 20.70 20.52 -5.86
CA GLU A 42 22.05 21.05 -5.60
C GLU A 42 23.05 19.89 -5.33
N LEU A 43 22.62 18.85 -4.58
CA LEU A 43 23.43 17.65 -4.38
C LEU A 43 23.66 16.90 -5.70
N ALA A 44 22.62 16.70 -6.50
CA ALA A 44 22.73 16.01 -7.79
C ALA A 44 23.67 16.77 -8.75
N ASP A 45 23.57 18.11 -8.83
CA ASP A 45 24.43 18.95 -9.64
C ASP A 45 25.89 18.85 -9.18
N TRP A 46 26.15 18.95 -7.87
CA TRP A 46 27.50 18.77 -7.30
C TRP A 46 28.11 17.42 -7.66
N LEU A 47 27.34 16.33 -7.60
CA LEU A 47 27.80 15.00 -7.99
C LEU A 47 28.08 14.90 -9.50
N LYS A 48 27.22 15.51 -10.32
CA LYS A 48 27.36 15.52 -11.79
C LYS A 48 28.58 16.31 -12.23
N GLU A 49 28.78 17.51 -11.69
CA GLU A 49 29.96 18.33 -11.92
C GLU A 49 31.26 17.63 -11.47
N GLY A 50 31.16 16.88 -10.36
CA GLY A 50 32.28 16.07 -9.88
C GLY A 50 32.61 14.87 -10.74
N GLY A 51 31.71 14.47 -11.65
CA GLY A 51 31.80 13.28 -12.48
C GLY A 51 31.58 12.00 -11.67
N CYS A 52 30.65 11.98 -10.75
CA CYS A 52 30.31 10.81 -9.91
C CYS A 52 29.89 9.63 -10.79
N GLU A 53 30.57 8.49 -10.64
CA GLU A 53 30.28 7.25 -11.39
C GLU A 53 29.16 6.44 -10.76
N MET A 54 29.08 6.47 -9.41
CA MET A 54 28.09 5.74 -8.63
C MET A 54 27.86 6.42 -7.29
N ALA A 55 26.61 6.57 -6.89
CA ALA A 55 26.19 6.95 -5.54
C ALA A 55 25.58 5.75 -4.81
N ALA A 56 25.82 5.65 -3.50
CA ALA A 56 25.18 4.63 -2.66
C ALA A 56 24.52 5.29 -1.46
N MET A 57 23.32 4.84 -1.11
CA MET A 57 22.56 5.32 0.04
C MET A 57 21.92 4.18 0.82
N GLU A 58 21.75 4.37 2.14
CA GLU A 58 21.07 3.40 2.99
C GLU A 58 19.54 3.45 2.82
N SER A 59 18.89 2.30 2.86
CA SER A 59 17.42 2.16 2.74
C SER A 59 16.70 2.49 4.05
N THR A 60 16.98 3.63 4.67
CA THR A 60 16.32 4.06 5.91
C THR A 60 14.90 4.53 5.66
N ALA A 61 13.91 3.77 6.12
CA ALA A 61 12.47 4.02 5.94
C ALA A 61 12.12 4.35 4.47
N SER A 62 11.46 5.49 4.21
CA SER A 62 11.14 5.99 2.86
C SER A 62 11.95 7.23 2.46
N TYR A 63 12.88 7.68 3.31
CA TYR A 63 13.59 8.95 3.12
C TYR A 63 14.56 8.92 1.93
N TRP A 64 15.05 7.75 1.54
CA TRP A 64 15.90 7.57 0.38
C TRP A 64 15.19 7.80 -0.96
N LYS A 65 13.86 7.59 -1.03
CA LYS A 65 13.09 7.64 -2.29
C LYS A 65 13.18 8.98 -3.02
N PRO A 66 12.95 10.15 -2.38
CA PRO A 66 13.05 11.44 -3.07
C PRO A 66 14.43 11.69 -3.66
N LEU A 67 15.49 11.37 -2.91
CA LEU A 67 16.86 11.51 -3.40
C LEU A 67 17.14 10.57 -4.56
N TYR A 68 16.78 9.29 -4.43
CA TYR A 68 16.96 8.30 -5.50
C TYR A 68 16.27 8.75 -6.79
N ASN A 69 15.03 9.23 -6.71
CA ASN A 69 14.27 9.72 -7.86
C ASN A 69 14.95 10.94 -8.53
N ILE A 70 15.53 11.85 -7.74
CA ILE A 70 16.23 13.02 -8.27
C ILE A 70 17.56 12.61 -8.94
N LEU A 71 18.31 11.69 -8.33
CA LEU A 71 19.54 11.17 -8.95
C LEU A 71 19.22 10.45 -10.27
N GLU A 72 18.19 9.61 -10.29
CA GLU A 72 17.73 8.93 -11.50
C GLU A 72 17.28 9.94 -12.59
N TYR A 73 16.51 10.97 -12.23
CA TYR A 73 16.11 12.05 -13.14
C TYR A 73 17.32 12.83 -13.71
N SER A 74 18.38 12.94 -12.93
CA SER A 74 19.62 13.61 -13.32
C SER A 74 20.62 12.72 -14.08
N ASP A 75 20.22 11.49 -14.48
CA ASP A 75 21.05 10.47 -15.11
C ASP A 75 22.27 10.04 -14.27
N LEU A 76 22.18 10.17 -12.96
CA LEU A 76 23.21 9.70 -12.02
C LEU A 76 22.91 8.27 -11.59
N LYS A 77 23.92 7.41 -11.70
CA LYS A 77 23.78 6.03 -11.21
C LYS A 77 23.75 6.01 -9.69
N ALA A 78 22.72 5.40 -9.14
CA ALA A 78 22.55 5.27 -7.70
C ALA A 78 22.17 3.84 -7.30
N MET A 79 22.67 3.40 -6.15
CA MET A 79 22.23 2.15 -5.52
C MET A 79 21.71 2.40 -4.13
N VAL A 80 20.69 1.64 -3.75
CA VAL A 80 20.17 1.59 -2.40
C VAL A 80 20.66 0.32 -1.74
N VAL A 81 21.21 0.43 -0.54
CA VAL A 81 21.79 -0.70 0.20
C VAL A 81 21.05 -0.96 1.50
N ASN A 82 20.95 -2.23 1.88
CA ASN A 82 20.28 -2.60 3.12
C ASN A 82 21.24 -2.41 4.30
N ALA A 83 20.77 -1.72 5.36
CA ALA A 83 21.48 -1.49 6.62
C ALA A 83 22.06 -2.78 7.24
N HIS A 84 21.32 -3.88 7.16
CA HIS A 84 21.77 -5.17 7.67
C HIS A 84 23.03 -5.70 6.97
N HIS A 85 23.11 -5.49 5.65
CA HIS A 85 24.30 -5.90 4.89
C HIS A 85 25.51 -5.04 5.24
N MET A 86 25.34 -3.73 5.43
CA MET A 86 26.43 -2.85 5.82
C MET A 86 26.99 -3.16 7.22
N LYS A 87 26.12 -3.53 8.16
CA LYS A 87 26.52 -3.92 9.51
C LYS A 87 27.24 -5.27 9.57
N ALA A 88 27.03 -6.11 8.57
CA ALA A 88 27.67 -7.45 8.49
C ALA A 88 29.06 -7.39 7.83
N VAL A 89 29.46 -6.26 7.22
CA VAL A 89 30.81 -6.12 6.64
C VAL A 89 31.81 -5.97 7.79
N PRO A 90 32.83 -6.86 7.90
CA PRO A 90 33.88 -6.76 8.92
C PRO A 90 34.64 -5.46 8.74
N GLY A 91 34.62 -4.60 9.73
CA GLY A 91 35.31 -3.34 9.73
C GLY A 91 34.94 -2.54 10.99
N ARG A 92 35.82 -1.66 11.42
CA ARG A 92 35.63 -0.91 12.63
C ARG A 92 34.74 0.27 12.35
N LYS A 93 33.52 0.27 12.87
CA LYS A 93 32.68 1.45 13.01
C LYS A 93 33.28 2.32 14.13
N THR A 94 34.37 3.01 13.82
CA THR A 94 34.91 4.06 14.68
C THR A 94 34.37 5.34 14.11
N ASP A 95 33.91 6.30 14.91
CA ASP A 95 33.61 7.72 14.70
C ASP A 95 33.55 8.28 13.24
N VAL A 96 33.58 7.39 12.24
CA VAL A 96 33.40 7.67 10.82
C VAL A 96 31.93 7.95 10.63
N LYS A 97 31.61 9.10 10.13
CA LYS A 97 30.25 9.45 9.74
C LYS A 97 29.72 8.39 8.79
N ASP A 98 28.48 7.98 8.93
CA ASP A 98 27.89 6.86 8.15
C ASP A 98 28.07 7.06 6.63
N ALA A 99 28.03 8.31 6.12
CA ALA A 99 28.29 8.64 4.71
C ALA A 99 29.71 8.28 4.26
N GLU A 100 30.73 8.53 5.09
CA GLU A 100 32.14 8.20 4.76
C GLU A 100 32.34 6.68 4.70
N TRP A 101 31.69 5.94 5.61
CA TRP A 101 31.72 4.48 5.62
C TRP A 101 31.04 3.90 4.39
N ILE A 102 29.87 4.40 4.01
CA ILE A 102 29.17 4.00 2.78
C ILE A 102 30.05 4.26 1.56
N ALA A 103 30.71 5.43 1.49
CA ALA A 103 31.61 5.78 0.40
C ALA A 103 32.82 4.86 0.32
N ASP A 104 33.39 4.47 1.45
CA ASP A 104 34.51 3.55 1.52
C ASP A 104 34.15 2.15 1.02
N LEU A 105 33.04 1.61 1.53
CA LEU A 105 32.54 0.32 1.09
C LEU A 105 32.17 0.31 -0.39
N LEU A 106 31.57 1.39 -0.90
CA LEU A 106 31.23 1.56 -2.31
C LEU A 106 32.49 1.57 -3.18
N GLN A 107 33.49 2.34 -2.80
CA GLN A 107 34.74 2.48 -3.56
C GLN A 107 35.43 1.12 -3.77
N HIS A 108 35.35 0.22 -2.82
CA HIS A 108 35.95 -1.10 -2.86
C HIS A 108 34.97 -2.22 -3.31
N GLY A 109 33.74 -1.87 -3.75
CA GLY A 109 32.76 -2.84 -4.25
C GLY A 109 32.20 -3.79 -3.20
N LEU A 110 32.24 -3.40 -1.94
CA LEU A 110 31.77 -4.22 -0.80
C LEU A 110 30.27 -4.09 -0.52
N LEU A 111 29.59 -3.21 -1.25
CA LEU A 111 28.14 -3.00 -1.09
C LEU A 111 27.35 -3.90 -2.06
N LYS A 112 26.31 -4.51 -1.52
CA LYS A 112 25.31 -5.23 -2.32
C LYS A 112 24.08 -4.37 -2.52
N ALA A 113 23.79 -4.03 -3.78
CA ALA A 113 22.61 -3.27 -4.14
C ALA A 113 21.30 -4.02 -3.83
N SER A 114 20.33 -3.33 -3.27
CA SER A 114 18.94 -3.78 -3.26
C SER A 114 18.37 -3.63 -4.67
N PHE A 115 17.49 -4.55 -5.05
CA PHE A 115 16.76 -4.41 -6.31
C PHE A 115 15.75 -3.28 -6.20
N ILE A 116 15.92 -2.24 -6.98
CA ILE A 116 14.96 -1.15 -7.12
C ILE A 116 14.36 -1.27 -8.53
N PRO A 117 13.04 -1.53 -8.65
CA PRO A 117 12.37 -1.56 -9.94
C PRO A 117 12.47 -0.22 -10.67
N ASP A 118 12.22 -0.22 -11.96
CA ASP A 118 12.07 1.01 -12.74
C ASP A 118 10.93 1.90 -12.21
N LYS A 119 10.86 3.13 -12.68
CA LYS A 119 9.91 4.13 -12.19
C LYS A 119 8.46 3.66 -12.33
N ASP A 120 8.09 3.14 -13.50
CA ASP A 120 6.72 2.69 -13.79
C ASP A 120 6.31 1.58 -12.81
N GLN A 121 7.20 0.60 -12.62
CA GLN A 121 6.96 -0.49 -11.68
C GLN A 121 6.89 -0.02 -10.21
N ARG A 122 7.62 1.02 -9.84
CA ARG A 122 7.50 1.61 -8.49
C ARG A 122 6.15 2.27 -8.28
N GLU A 123 5.68 3.05 -9.27
CA GLU A 123 4.38 3.72 -9.24
C GLU A 123 3.23 2.70 -9.21
N LEU A 124 3.28 1.68 -10.07
CA LEU A 124 2.29 0.59 -10.07
C LEU A 124 2.23 -0.13 -8.71
N ARG A 125 3.37 -0.40 -8.10
CA ARG A 125 3.42 -1.03 -6.76
C ARG A 125 2.82 -0.14 -5.68
N GLU A 126 2.93 1.18 -5.78
CA GLU A 126 2.30 2.11 -4.83
C GLU A 126 0.77 2.10 -4.99
N LEU A 127 0.24 2.12 -6.22
CA LEU A 127 -1.19 1.98 -6.49
C LEU A 127 -1.75 0.67 -5.92
N ILE A 128 -1.10 -0.47 -6.22
CA ILE A 128 -1.53 -1.78 -5.74
C ILE A 128 -1.51 -1.85 -4.19
N ARG A 129 -0.49 -1.29 -3.54
CA ARG A 129 -0.40 -1.28 -2.08
C ARG A 129 -1.49 -0.41 -1.46
N TYR A 130 -1.79 0.73 -2.06
CA TYR A 130 -2.86 1.60 -1.59
C TYR A 130 -4.22 0.93 -1.76
N ARG A 131 -4.49 0.34 -2.93
CA ARG A 131 -5.69 -0.48 -3.16
C ARG A 131 -5.85 -1.58 -2.09
N LYS A 132 -4.78 -2.32 -1.81
CA LYS A 132 -4.79 -3.37 -0.78
C LYS A 132 -5.13 -2.82 0.61
N SER A 133 -4.65 -1.63 0.95
CA SER A 133 -5.00 -0.95 2.21
C SER A 133 -6.50 -0.67 2.28
N LEU A 134 -7.10 -0.12 1.22
CA LEU A 134 -8.55 0.16 1.17
C LEU A 134 -9.40 -1.12 1.23
N VAL A 135 -8.97 -2.21 0.59
CA VAL A 135 -9.63 -3.52 0.72
C VAL A 135 -9.59 -4.00 2.18
N GLY A 136 -8.46 -3.82 2.87
CA GLY A 136 -8.34 -4.12 4.29
C GLY A 136 -9.25 -3.23 5.16
N GLU A 137 -9.43 -1.97 4.82
CA GLU A 137 -10.36 -1.06 5.48
C GLU A 137 -11.81 -1.51 5.29
N ARG A 138 -12.20 -1.81 4.07
CA ARG A 138 -13.53 -2.36 3.76
C ARG A 138 -13.83 -3.62 4.57
N THR A 139 -12.88 -4.52 4.68
CA THR A 139 -13.03 -5.74 5.49
C THR A 139 -13.24 -5.41 6.97
N ARG A 140 -12.54 -4.42 7.51
CA ARG A 140 -12.74 -3.96 8.88
C ARG A 140 -14.14 -3.37 9.10
N GLU A 141 -14.65 -2.60 8.14
CA GLU A 141 -16.01 -2.04 8.22
C GLU A 141 -17.10 -3.12 8.12
N LEU A 142 -16.94 -4.11 7.24
CA LEU A 142 -17.85 -5.26 7.18
C LEU A 142 -17.87 -6.04 8.50
N ASN A 143 -16.71 -6.23 9.13
CA ASN A 143 -16.64 -6.87 10.44
C ASN A 143 -17.32 -6.03 11.55
N ARG A 144 -17.23 -4.70 11.49
CA ARG A 144 -17.96 -3.81 12.43
C ARG A 144 -19.47 -3.92 12.23
N LEU A 145 -19.92 -3.92 10.97
CA LEU A 145 -21.32 -4.12 10.62
C LEU A 145 -21.84 -5.45 11.17
N GLN A 146 -21.11 -6.54 10.94
CA GLN A 146 -21.49 -7.86 11.44
C GLN A 146 -21.58 -7.90 12.98
N LYS A 147 -20.60 -7.32 13.69
CA LYS A 147 -20.64 -7.22 15.17
C LYS A 147 -21.83 -6.41 15.66
N MET A 148 -22.24 -5.37 14.94
CA MET A 148 -23.40 -4.57 15.29
C MET A 148 -24.70 -5.37 15.12
N LEU A 149 -24.83 -6.13 14.03
CA LEU A 149 -25.96 -7.02 13.78
C LEU A 149 -26.06 -8.12 14.84
N GLU A 150 -24.93 -8.76 15.17
CA GLU A 150 -24.88 -9.76 16.24
C GLU A 150 -25.31 -9.18 17.60
N GLY A 151 -24.84 -7.95 17.90
CA GLY A 151 -25.25 -7.23 19.12
C GLY A 151 -26.75 -6.87 19.17
N ALA A 152 -27.41 -6.78 18.02
CA ALA A 152 -28.85 -6.59 17.88
C ALA A 152 -29.62 -7.93 17.76
N ASN A 153 -28.95 -9.07 17.85
CA ASN A 153 -29.44 -10.41 17.60
C ASN A 153 -30.06 -10.59 16.19
N ILE A 154 -29.45 -9.99 15.18
CA ILE A 154 -29.82 -10.12 13.76
C ILE A 154 -28.80 -11.06 13.08
N LYS A 155 -29.28 -12.19 12.56
CA LYS A 155 -28.44 -13.27 11.98
C LYS A 155 -28.34 -13.18 10.46
N LEU A 156 -28.04 -12.00 9.93
CA LEU A 156 -27.99 -11.75 8.49
C LEU A 156 -27.05 -12.72 7.74
N SER A 157 -25.93 -13.12 8.34
CA SER A 157 -24.99 -14.09 7.76
C SER A 157 -25.56 -15.51 7.62
N GLY A 158 -26.62 -15.85 8.36
CA GLY A 158 -27.38 -17.09 8.16
C GLY A 158 -28.32 -17.03 6.95
N THR A 159 -28.76 -15.83 6.61
CA THR A 159 -29.75 -15.58 5.54
C THR A 159 -29.09 -15.35 4.19
N VAL A 160 -27.95 -14.65 4.15
CA VAL A 160 -27.23 -14.30 2.89
C VAL A 160 -25.83 -14.91 2.87
N GLN A 161 -25.35 -15.26 1.68
CA GLN A 161 -23.98 -15.79 1.51
C GLN A 161 -22.90 -14.71 1.61
N ASP A 162 -23.23 -13.50 1.17
CA ASP A 162 -22.29 -12.36 1.16
C ASP A 162 -22.96 -11.14 1.78
N ILE A 163 -22.44 -10.72 2.92
CA ILE A 163 -22.91 -9.53 3.64
C ILE A 163 -22.67 -8.21 2.87
N ASN A 164 -21.76 -8.23 1.90
CA ASN A 164 -21.49 -7.10 1.00
C ASN A 164 -22.33 -7.16 -0.29
N GLY A 165 -23.09 -8.22 -0.49
CA GLY A 165 -23.87 -8.44 -1.69
C GLY A 165 -25.14 -7.58 -1.75
N LYS A 166 -25.72 -7.47 -2.95
CA LYS A 166 -26.92 -6.64 -3.21
C LYS A 166 -28.10 -7.00 -2.32
N SER A 167 -28.35 -8.29 -2.07
CA SER A 167 -29.46 -8.73 -1.21
C SER A 167 -29.24 -8.34 0.25
N ALA A 168 -28.01 -8.51 0.76
CA ALA A 168 -27.65 -8.05 2.10
C ALA A 168 -27.86 -6.53 2.23
N ARG A 169 -27.40 -5.77 1.26
CA ARG A 169 -27.55 -4.30 1.23
C ARG A 169 -29.03 -3.88 1.32
N ASN A 170 -29.87 -4.47 0.49
CA ASN A 170 -31.30 -4.16 0.49
C ASN A 170 -31.98 -4.48 1.84
N ILE A 171 -31.60 -5.62 2.45
CA ILE A 171 -32.10 -5.99 3.78
C ILE A 171 -31.64 -5.01 4.84
N LEU A 172 -30.35 -4.62 4.81
CA LEU A 172 -29.79 -3.64 5.75
C LEU A 172 -30.47 -2.28 5.63
N GLU A 173 -30.75 -1.81 4.43
CA GLU A 173 -31.50 -0.57 4.19
C GLU A 173 -32.93 -0.67 4.75
N TYR A 174 -33.57 -1.83 4.63
CA TYR A 174 -34.87 -2.03 5.26
C TYR A 174 -34.80 -1.99 6.79
N LEU A 175 -33.82 -2.68 7.40
CA LEU A 175 -33.58 -2.71 8.84
C LEU A 175 -33.33 -1.30 9.43
N ILE A 176 -32.68 -0.41 8.70
CA ILE A 176 -32.48 0.99 9.09
C ILE A 176 -33.81 1.73 9.28
N THR A 177 -34.86 1.37 8.54
CA THR A 177 -36.18 1.99 8.69
C THR A 177 -36.81 1.73 10.07
N GLY A 178 -36.36 0.69 10.77
CA GLY A 178 -36.88 0.27 12.08
C GLY A 178 -38.22 -0.45 12.01
N LYS A 179 -38.66 -0.82 10.82
CA LYS A 179 -39.87 -1.64 10.65
C LYS A 179 -39.55 -3.10 10.96
N ALA A 180 -40.50 -3.77 11.65
CA ALA A 180 -40.40 -5.20 11.87
C ALA A 180 -40.56 -5.98 10.55
N ILE A 181 -39.88 -7.11 10.43
CA ILE A 181 -40.05 -8.01 9.30
C ILE A 181 -41.02 -9.10 9.69
N ASP A 182 -42.33 -8.86 9.45
CA ASP A 182 -43.40 -9.85 9.57
C ASP A 182 -43.63 -10.59 8.23
N SER A 183 -44.57 -11.53 8.20
CA SER A 183 -44.88 -12.29 6.99
C SER A 183 -45.27 -11.41 5.80
N LYS A 184 -46.01 -10.31 6.06
CA LYS A 184 -46.43 -9.37 5.02
C LYS A 184 -45.26 -8.58 4.48
N ALA A 185 -44.38 -8.04 5.35
CA ALA A 185 -43.20 -7.34 4.98
C ALA A 185 -42.21 -8.23 4.17
N TYR A 186 -42.09 -9.51 4.57
CA TYR A 186 -41.32 -10.48 3.83
C TYR A 186 -41.88 -10.66 2.40
N ASP A 187 -43.16 -10.87 2.22
CA ASP A 187 -43.79 -11.06 0.92
C ASP A 187 -43.58 -9.85 0.01
N GLU A 188 -43.75 -8.64 0.55
CA GLU A 188 -43.45 -7.39 -0.18
C GLU A 188 -41.97 -7.28 -0.58
N MET A 189 -41.04 -7.66 0.29
CA MET A 189 -39.60 -7.65 0.00
C MET A 189 -39.24 -8.70 -1.06
N TYR A 190 -39.89 -9.88 -1.02
CA TYR A 190 -39.72 -10.95 -1.96
C TYR A 190 -40.21 -10.56 -3.35
N GLU A 191 -41.43 -10.05 -3.48
CA GLU A 191 -42.00 -9.55 -4.74
C GLU A 191 -41.16 -8.42 -5.38
N LYS A 192 -40.70 -7.50 -4.54
CA LYS A 192 -39.82 -6.39 -4.98
C LYS A 192 -38.37 -6.80 -5.26
N LYS A 193 -38.04 -8.08 -5.13
CA LYS A 193 -36.68 -8.64 -5.28
C LYS A 193 -35.64 -7.98 -4.35
N VAL A 194 -36.08 -7.49 -3.19
CA VAL A 194 -35.21 -7.01 -2.10
C VAL A 194 -34.50 -8.21 -1.49
N ILE A 195 -35.23 -9.30 -1.27
CA ILE A 195 -34.72 -10.62 -0.86
C ILE A 195 -34.53 -11.47 -2.12
N ALA A 196 -33.36 -12.09 -2.26
CA ALA A 196 -33.05 -12.94 -3.42
C ALA A 196 -33.91 -14.23 -3.38
N HIS A 197 -34.42 -14.63 -4.54
CA HIS A 197 -35.29 -15.82 -4.69
C HIS A 197 -34.56 -17.16 -4.52
N ASN A 198 -33.23 -17.17 -4.48
CA ASN A 198 -32.41 -18.38 -4.38
C ASN A 198 -31.81 -18.59 -2.98
N LEU A 199 -32.34 -17.96 -1.95
CA LEU A 199 -31.91 -18.21 -0.60
C LEU A 199 -32.27 -19.62 -0.13
N LYS A 200 -31.39 -20.26 0.62
CA LYS A 200 -31.57 -21.62 1.13
C LYS A 200 -32.49 -21.70 2.36
N ALA A 201 -32.58 -20.59 3.10
CA ALA A 201 -33.38 -20.49 4.30
C ALA A 201 -34.91 -20.39 3.95
N THR A 202 -35.76 -20.95 4.78
CA THR A 202 -37.23 -20.82 4.65
C THR A 202 -37.67 -19.41 4.99
N LYS A 203 -38.91 -19.03 4.62
CA LYS A 203 -39.51 -17.74 4.96
C LYS A 203 -39.49 -17.50 6.47
N GLU A 204 -39.89 -18.50 7.23
CA GLU A 204 -39.97 -18.43 8.71
C GLU A 204 -38.55 -18.22 9.29
N GLN A 205 -37.57 -18.96 8.83
CA GLN A 205 -36.19 -18.80 9.27
C GLN A 205 -35.66 -17.39 8.97
N ILE A 206 -35.91 -16.83 7.78
CA ILE A 206 -35.49 -15.50 7.41
C ILE A 206 -36.16 -14.45 8.29
N ILE A 207 -37.45 -14.59 8.58
CA ILE A 207 -38.14 -13.67 9.48
C ILE A 207 -37.54 -13.74 10.88
N ASP A 208 -37.30 -14.92 11.43
CA ASP A 208 -36.70 -15.11 12.75
C ASP A 208 -35.25 -14.55 12.81
N ASP A 209 -34.43 -14.84 11.81
CA ASP A 209 -33.03 -14.38 11.72
C ASP A 209 -32.91 -12.85 11.65
N LEU A 210 -33.87 -12.18 11.02
CA LEU A 210 -33.83 -10.73 10.80
C LEU A 210 -34.58 -9.91 11.86
N ASN A 211 -35.40 -10.54 12.72
CA ASN A 211 -36.16 -9.88 13.79
C ASN A 211 -35.32 -9.75 15.06
N GLY A 212 -34.32 -8.90 15.05
CA GLY A 212 -33.56 -8.51 16.23
C GLY A 212 -34.02 -7.18 16.82
N VAL A 213 -33.37 -6.77 17.90
CA VAL A 213 -33.66 -5.50 18.61
C VAL A 213 -32.58 -4.48 18.31
N MET A 214 -32.78 -3.68 17.27
CA MET A 214 -31.88 -2.61 16.90
C MET A 214 -32.35 -1.27 17.45
N THR A 215 -31.49 -0.62 18.25
CA THR A 215 -31.79 0.71 18.81
C THR A 215 -31.77 1.80 17.73
N PRO A 216 -32.42 2.96 17.95
CA PRO A 216 -32.33 4.10 17.02
C PRO A 216 -30.87 4.55 16.77
N LEU A 217 -30.01 4.48 17.78
CA LEU A 217 -28.59 4.82 17.65
C LEU A 217 -27.84 3.81 16.73
N GLN A 218 -28.07 2.51 16.92
CA GLN A 218 -27.51 1.48 16.06
C GLN A 218 -27.94 1.64 14.61
N ARG A 219 -29.22 1.98 14.35
CA ARG A 219 -29.68 2.28 12.96
C ARG A 219 -28.95 3.46 12.35
N LYS A 220 -28.74 4.53 13.11
CA LYS A 220 -27.94 5.67 12.66
C LYS A 220 -26.49 5.27 12.34
N MET A 221 -25.86 4.53 13.26
CA MET A 221 -24.49 4.04 13.03
C MET A 221 -24.40 3.11 11.82
N MET A 222 -25.38 2.24 11.61
CA MET A 222 -25.45 1.36 10.43
C MET A 222 -25.50 2.18 9.14
N LYS A 223 -26.31 3.24 9.10
CA LYS A 223 -26.38 4.13 7.94
C LYS A 223 -25.03 4.74 7.60
N GLU A 224 -24.28 5.21 8.60
CA GLU A 224 -22.94 5.76 8.41
C GLU A 224 -21.95 4.69 7.92
N LEU A 225 -21.99 3.47 8.51
CA LEU A 225 -21.14 2.36 8.07
C LEU A 225 -21.42 1.98 6.61
N LEU A 226 -22.69 1.93 6.21
CA LEU A 226 -23.06 1.62 4.83
C LEU A 226 -22.59 2.70 3.84
N SER A 227 -22.72 3.99 4.22
CA SER A 227 -22.21 5.11 3.42
C SER A 227 -20.70 5.00 3.23
N HIS A 228 -19.97 4.73 4.31
CA HIS A 228 -18.52 4.56 4.25
C HIS A 228 -18.08 3.35 3.41
N LEU A 229 -18.83 2.23 3.49
CA LEU A 229 -18.60 1.08 2.63
C LEU A 229 -18.79 1.40 1.14
N ASP A 230 -19.79 2.21 0.81
CA ASP A 230 -20.02 2.66 -0.57
C ASP A 230 -18.88 3.53 -1.08
N GLU A 231 -18.38 4.47 -0.26
CA GLU A 231 -17.22 5.30 -0.59
C GLU A 231 -15.97 4.45 -0.81
N LEU A 232 -15.69 3.47 0.07
CA LEU A 232 -14.57 2.55 -0.09
C LEU A 232 -14.68 1.72 -1.37
N ASN A 233 -15.89 1.24 -1.72
CA ASN A 233 -16.10 0.49 -2.96
C ASN A 233 -15.83 1.36 -4.20
N VAL A 234 -16.25 2.63 -4.19
CA VAL A 234 -15.96 3.58 -5.28
C VAL A 234 -14.46 3.83 -5.39
N HIS A 235 -13.77 4.08 -4.28
CA HIS A 235 -12.33 4.31 -4.30
C HIS A 235 -11.54 3.09 -4.78
N ILE A 236 -11.91 1.88 -4.32
CA ILE A 236 -11.27 0.63 -4.76
C ILE A 236 -11.46 0.47 -6.27
N LYS A 237 -12.69 0.70 -6.78
CA LYS A 237 -12.96 0.59 -8.21
C LYS A 237 -12.15 1.59 -9.02
N ASN A 238 -12.06 2.84 -8.60
CA ASN A 238 -11.27 3.87 -9.29
C ASN A 238 -9.79 3.46 -9.36
N LEU A 239 -9.25 2.86 -8.27
CA LEU A 239 -7.88 2.35 -8.27
C LEU A 239 -7.72 1.11 -9.17
N ASP A 240 -8.73 0.24 -9.26
CA ASP A 240 -8.72 -0.90 -10.19
C ASP A 240 -8.64 -0.41 -11.64
N ASP A 241 -9.46 0.58 -11.99
CA ASP A 241 -9.46 1.19 -13.32
C ASP A 241 -8.10 1.87 -13.62
N GLU A 242 -7.52 2.57 -12.65
CA GLU A 242 -6.21 3.22 -12.79
C GLU A 242 -5.08 2.20 -12.94
N ILE A 243 -5.05 1.15 -12.12
CA ILE A 243 -4.08 0.06 -12.21
C ILE A 243 -4.17 -0.61 -13.58
N ASP A 244 -5.41 -0.89 -14.06
CA ASP A 244 -5.60 -1.49 -15.37
C ASP A 244 -5.09 -0.59 -16.50
N ASN A 245 -5.34 0.70 -16.43
CA ASN A 245 -4.83 1.66 -17.41
C ASN A 245 -3.31 1.80 -17.40
N PHE A 246 -2.70 1.68 -16.21
CA PHE A 246 -1.26 1.83 -16.02
C PHE A 246 -0.46 0.59 -16.44
N MET A 247 -1.04 -0.60 -16.30
CA MET A 247 -0.39 -1.86 -16.65
C MET A 247 -0.13 -1.99 -18.15
N LYS A 248 1.09 -2.43 -18.50
CA LYS A 248 1.48 -2.76 -19.88
C LYS A 248 0.79 -4.05 -20.35
N PRO A 249 0.61 -4.24 -21.68
CA PRO A 249 -0.06 -5.44 -22.20
C PRO A 249 0.56 -6.76 -21.72
N GLU A 250 1.90 -6.83 -21.61
CA GLU A 250 2.62 -8.02 -21.15
C GLU A 250 2.32 -8.31 -19.67
N GLU A 251 2.20 -7.27 -18.86
CA GLU A 251 1.89 -7.37 -17.42
C GLU A 251 0.46 -7.85 -17.21
N LYS A 252 -0.49 -7.36 -18.02
CA LYS A 252 -1.88 -7.83 -18.01
C LYS A 252 -1.97 -9.31 -18.36
N GLN A 253 -1.24 -9.76 -19.39
CA GLN A 253 -1.19 -11.16 -19.78
C GLN A 253 -0.59 -12.04 -18.66
N ALA A 254 0.52 -11.58 -18.05
CA ALA A 254 1.13 -12.29 -16.93
C ALA A 254 0.20 -12.36 -15.71
N SER A 255 -0.50 -11.27 -15.39
CA SER A 255 -1.49 -11.22 -14.30
C SER A 255 -2.63 -12.21 -14.56
N ALA A 256 -3.21 -12.22 -15.77
CA ALA A 256 -4.26 -13.16 -16.14
C ALA A 256 -3.81 -14.63 -16.02
N ALA A 257 -2.61 -14.95 -16.51
CA ALA A 257 -2.06 -16.29 -16.41
C ALA A 257 -1.84 -16.76 -14.96
N ILE A 258 -1.49 -15.84 -14.06
CA ILE A 258 -1.32 -16.14 -12.62
C ILE A 258 -2.68 -16.38 -11.95
N GLN A 259 -3.72 -15.64 -12.34
CA GLN A 259 -5.07 -15.78 -11.80
C GLN A 259 -5.73 -17.12 -12.15
N ASP A 260 -5.35 -17.74 -13.27
CA ASP A 260 -5.80 -19.08 -13.65
C ASP A 260 -5.24 -20.19 -12.74
N ILE A 261 -4.25 -19.88 -11.90
CA ILE A 261 -3.69 -20.86 -10.96
C ILE A 261 -4.61 -20.97 -9.74
N THR A 262 -5.09 -22.19 -9.46
CA THR A 262 -5.97 -22.47 -8.33
C THR A 262 -5.35 -22.03 -7.01
N GLY A 263 -6.06 -21.18 -6.27
CA GLY A 263 -5.63 -20.65 -4.96
C GLY A 263 -4.92 -19.28 -5.00
N ILE A 264 -4.68 -18.72 -6.19
CA ILE A 264 -4.25 -17.34 -6.35
C ILE A 264 -5.49 -16.52 -6.71
N GLY A 265 -6.07 -15.85 -5.71
CA GLY A 265 -7.20 -14.93 -5.91
C GLY A 265 -6.74 -13.54 -6.38
N ASN A 266 -7.72 -12.76 -6.87
CA ASN A 266 -7.55 -11.35 -7.26
C ASN A 266 -7.13 -10.46 -6.08
#